data_29ebb3e9e1a61a8b8e1a33083c005dcf
#
_entry.id   29ebb3e9e1a61a8b8e1a33083c005dcf
#
_cell.length_a   1.000
_cell.length_b   1.000
_cell.length_c   1.000
_cell.angle_alpha   90.00
_cell.angle_beta   90.00
_cell.angle_gamma   90.00
#
_symmetry.space_group_name_H-M   'P 1'
#
loop_
_entity.id
_entity.type
_entity.pdbx_description
1 polymer ?
#
loop_
_entity_poly.entity_id
_entity_poly.type
_entity_poly.pdbx_seq_one_letter_code
_entity_poly.pdbx_strand_id
1 'polypeptide(L)'
;DKVILTGIFSGVSFEQAVAGGTETVNFASFGLGLYSNAYEIFVVIFTVATGGLPIAISRLVSESTAQKRFNDVKQIHRVSIPFFVIVGILSFAILVGASFIYVQIIESPYSLLGMLCLSPTVLFGCLVSIYRGYYEGQRNMFPTAVSEIIEATIKLFIGAFLAYIIAHLGMNSYAESGTVFGLYIANQTEAYQTIVSLSVAGAIMGITLGSAASFVFYILKFKIQGDGIPEEYYRNSVEARSRRET
;
A
#
# COMPACT_ATOMS: atom_id res chain seq x y z
N ASP A 1 -6.28 3.78 -10.90
CA ASP A 1 -7.01 2.54 -10.58
C ASP A 1 -8.53 2.70 -10.75
N LYS A 2 -9.13 3.80 -10.28
CA LYS A 2 -10.59 4.05 -10.44
C LYS A 2 -11.04 4.03 -11.91
N VAL A 3 -10.28 4.68 -12.80
CA VAL A 3 -10.58 4.73 -14.24
C VAL A 3 -10.53 3.34 -14.88
N ILE A 4 -9.56 2.51 -14.45
CA ILE A 4 -9.41 1.14 -14.95
C ILE A 4 -10.57 0.26 -14.52
N LEU A 5 -10.95 0.32 -13.23
CA LEU A 5 -12.12 -0.41 -12.72
C LEU A 5 -13.39 0.00 -13.45
N THR A 6 -13.58 1.30 -13.69
CA THR A 6 -14.72 1.79 -14.47
C THR A 6 -14.71 1.23 -15.90
N GLY A 7 -13.54 1.18 -16.56
CA GLY A 7 -13.38 0.63 -17.90
C GLY A 7 -13.66 -0.86 -17.98
N ILE A 8 -13.20 -1.66 -17.01
CA ILE A 8 -13.40 -3.12 -16.98
C ILE A 8 -14.90 -3.47 -16.81
N PHE A 9 -15.59 -2.72 -15.97
CA PHE A 9 -16.99 -3.00 -15.62
C PHE A 9 -18.00 -2.11 -16.31
N SER A 10 -17.59 -1.27 -17.28
CA SER A 10 -18.51 -0.42 -18.04
C SER A 10 -19.47 -1.28 -18.87
N GLY A 11 -20.76 -1.01 -18.72
CA GLY A 11 -21.82 -1.69 -19.49
C GLY A 11 -22.40 -2.94 -18.84
N VAL A 12 -21.91 -3.37 -17.68
CA VAL A 12 -22.53 -4.47 -16.92
C VAL A 12 -23.28 -3.90 -15.71
N SER A 13 -24.55 -4.25 -15.59
CA SER A 13 -25.43 -3.83 -14.48
C SER A 13 -26.10 -5.04 -13.84
N PHE A 14 -26.45 -4.95 -12.57
CA PHE A 14 -27.22 -5.96 -11.86
C PHE A 14 -28.35 -5.29 -11.05
N GLU A 15 -29.36 -6.09 -10.72
CA GLU A 15 -30.47 -5.64 -9.88
C GLU A 15 -30.10 -5.87 -8.41
N GLN A 16 -30.19 -4.81 -7.61
CA GLN A 16 -30.02 -4.88 -6.16
C GLN A 16 -31.37 -4.60 -5.49
N ALA A 17 -31.73 -5.47 -4.55
CA ALA A 17 -32.92 -5.26 -3.73
C ALA A 17 -32.69 -4.09 -2.76
N VAL A 18 -33.49 -3.04 -2.86
CA VAL A 18 -33.51 -1.88 -1.96
C VAL A 18 -34.86 -1.81 -1.26
N ALA A 19 -34.93 -1.22 -0.07
CA ALA A 19 -36.19 -1.02 0.66
C ALA A 19 -37.14 -0.14 -0.18
N GLY A 20 -38.02 -0.77 -0.93
CA GLY A 20 -39.01 -0.10 -1.81
C GLY A 20 -38.96 -0.50 -3.28
N GLY A 21 -38.07 -1.41 -3.70
CA GLY A 21 -37.98 -1.89 -5.08
C GLY A 21 -36.64 -2.49 -5.45
N THR A 22 -36.43 -2.77 -6.72
CA THR A 22 -35.15 -3.18 -7.29
C THR A 22 -34.50 -1.98 -7.97
N GLU A 23 -33.27 -1.62 -7.58
CA GLU A 23 -32.47 -0.65 -8.33
C GLU A 23 -31.43 -1.38 -9.19
N THR A 24 -31.23 -0.91 -10.42
CA THR A 24 -30.17 -1.38 -11.29
C THR A 24 -28.86 -0.70 -10.88
N VAL A 25 -27.97 -1.45 -10.26
CA VAL A 25 -26.64 -0.96 -9.86
C VAL A 25 -25.63 -1.31 -10.95
N ASN A 26 -24.91 -0.29 -11.40
CA ASN A 26 -23.82 -0.52 -12.35
C ASN A 26 -22.60 -1.12 -11.60
N PHE A 27 -22.01 -2.17 -12.14
CA PHE A 27 -20.81 -2.83 -11.59
C PHE A 27 -19.66 -1.86 -11.32
N ALA A 28 -19.47 -0.88 -12.21
CA ALA A 28 -18.45 0.12 -12.05
C ALA A 28 -18.68 0.97 -10.78
N SER A 29 -19.91 1.41 -10.52
CA SER A 29 -20.24 2.21 -9.33
C SER A 29 -20.11 1.40 -8.04
N PHE A 30 -20.56 0.14 -8.05
CA PHE A 30 -20.38 -0.77 -6.92
C PHE A 30 -18.92 -1.03 -6.61
N GLY A 31 -18.11 -1.38 -7.63
CA GLY A 31 -16.67 -1.60 -7.47
C GLY A 31 -15.92 -0.37 -7.00
N LEU A 32 -16.29 0.84 -7.49
CA LEU A 32 -15.74 2.10 -7.00
C LEU A 32 -16.10 2.37 -5.54
N GLY A 33 -17.31 2.01 -5.11
CA GLY A 33 -17.73 2.10 -3.72
C GLY A 33 -16.87 1.21 -2.82
N LEU A 34 -16.69 -0.06 -3.18
CA LEU A 34 -15.85 -1.00 -2.44
C LEU A 34 -14.38 -0.52 -2.35
N TYR A 35 -13.84 -0.02 -3.46
CA TYR A 35 -12.49 0.55 -3.49
C TYR A 35 -12.37 1.78 -2.59
N SER A 36 -13.35 2.70 -2.64
CA SER A 36 -13.35 3.91 -1.82
C SER A 36 -13.43 3.59 -0.34
N ASN A 37 -14.31 2.68 0.06
CA ASN A 37 -14.46 2.24 1.44
C ASN A 37 -13.15 1.65 1.99
N ALA A 38 -12.46 0.81 1.21
CA ALA A 38 -11.17 0.26 1.60
C ALA A 38 -10.10 1.35 1.74
N TYR A 39 -10.12 2.33 0.86
CA TYR A 39 -9.11 3.37 0.80
C TYR A 39 -9.27 4.44 1.90
N GLU A 40 -10.50 4.75 2.32
CA GLU A 40 -10.79 5.76 3.35
C GLU A 40 -10.12 5.43 4.68
N ILE A 41 -10.36 4.23 5.23
CA ILE A 41 -9.76 3.84 6.50
C ILE A 41 -8.24 3.67 6.39
N PHE A 42 -7.77 3.15 5.26
CA PHE A 42 -6.35 3.00 4.99
C PHE A 42 -5.62 4.36 5.03
N VAL A 43 -6.12 5.38 4.32
CA VAL A 43 -5.48 6.70 4.24
C VAL A 43 -5.32 7.33 5.61
N VAL A 44 -6.31 7.22 6.49
CA VAL A 44 -6.22 7.76 7.85
C VAL A 44 -5.07 7.11 8.62
N ILE A 45 -5.04 5.78 8.68
CA ILE A 45 -4.03 5.03 9.43
C ILE A 45 -2.65 5.21 8.79
N PHE A 46 -2.57 5.15 7.47
CA PHE A 46 -1.33 5.35 6.71
C PHE A 46 -0.72 6.73 6.94
N THR A 47 -1.53 7.78 6.92
CA THR A 47 -1.07 9.16 7.15
C THR A 47 -0.53 9.35 8.57
N VAL A 48 -1.21 8.79 9.56
CA VAL A 48 -0.73 8.83 10.96
C VAL A 48 0.58 8.05 11.11
N ALA A 49 0.67 6.87 10.47
CA ALA A 49 1.84 6.01 10.58
C ALA A 49 3.08 6.55 9.85
N THR A 50 2.91 7.27 8.74
CA THR A 50 4.03 7.67 7.86
C THR A 50 4.27 9.18 7.80
N GLY A 51 3.29 10.02 8.14
CA GLY A 51 3.32 11.44 7.81
C GLY A 51 4.44 12.26 8.48
N GLY A 52 4.82 11.95 9.71
CA GLY A 52 5.87 12.70 10.43
C GLY A 52 7.26 12.06 10.39
N LEU A 53 7.33 10.77 10.15
CA LEU A 53 8.53 9.97 10.33
C LEU A 53 9.64 10.27 9.30
N PRO A 54 9.38 10.36 7.99
CA PRO A 54 10.41 10.71 7.01
C PRO A 54 10.99 12.10 7.25
N ILE A 55 10.16 13.06 7.65
CA ILE A 55 10.56 14.44 7.95
C ILE A 55 11.51 14.48 9.13
N ALA A 56 11.23 13.72 10.19
CA ALA A 56 12.10 13.64 11.37
C ALA A 56 13.48 13.05 11.02
N ILE A 57 13.51 11.95 10.25
CA ILE A 57 14.77 11.34 9.79
C ILE A 57 15.53 12.30 8.88
N SER A 58 14.87 12.89 7.90
CA SER A 58 15.48 13.83 6.95
C SER A 58 16.12 15.01 7.67
N ARG A 59 15.47 15.55 8.71
CA ARG A 59 16.01 16.62 9.54
C ARG A 59 17.27 16.18 10.31
N LEU A 60 17.21 15.04 11.00
CA LEU A 60 18.34 14.51 11.77
C LEU A 60 19.56 14.20 10.88
N VAL A 61 19.30 13.57 9.73
CA VAL A 61 20.36 13.25 8.75
C VAL A 61 20.95 14.53 8.17
N SER A 62 20.13 15.51 7.81
CA SER A 62 20.58 16.80 7.26
C SER A 62 21.42 17.58 8.27
N GLU A 63 21.00 17.63 9.54
CA GLU A 63 21.75 18.27 10.62
C GLU A 63 23.11 17.61 10.84
N SER A 64 23.14 16.28 10.96
CA SER A 64 24.37 15.51 11.14
C SER A 64 25.32 15.66 9.96
N THR A 65 24.79 15.69 8.73
CA THR A 65 25.56 15.91 7.51
C THR A 65 26.18 17.31 7.47
N ALA A 66 25.40 18.34 7.85
CA ALA A 66 25.89 19.73 7.92
C ALA A 66 27.01 19.92 8.95
N GLN A 67 26.96 19.18 10.04
CA GLN A 67 28.01 19.15 11.07
C GLN A 67 29.19 18.22 10.74
N LYS A 68 29.20 17.61 9.56
CA LYS A 68 30.21 16.60 9.12
C LYS A 68 30.31 15.37 10.05
N ARG A 69 29.23 15.04 10.75
CA ARG A 69 29.14 13.91 11.69
C ARG A 69 28.56 12.68 10.98
N PHE A 70 29.29 12.13 10.04
CA PHE A 70 28.80 11.03 9.17
C PHE A 70 28.57 9.71 9.95
N ASN A 71 29.29 9.49 11.05
CA ASN A 71 29.05 8.34 11.93
C ASN A 71 27.66 8.40 12.58
N ASP A 72 27.16 9.60 12.92
CA ASP A 72 25.80 9.79 13.45
C ASP A 72 24.75 9.47 12.38
N VAL A 73 24.98 9.85 11.12
CA VAL A 73 24.08 9.53 10.00
C VAL A 73 23.86 8.02 9.87
N LYS A 74 24.94 7.24 9.95
CA LYS A 74 24.87 5.77 9.92
C LYS A 74 24.13 5.20 11.13
N GLN A 75 24.33 5.81 12.30
CA GLN A 75 23.68 5.41 13.54
C GLN A 75 22.18 5.71 13.49
N ILE A 76 21.78 6.91 13.02
CA ILE A 76 20.37 7.28 12.83
C ILE A 76 19.66 6.23 11.98
N HIS A 77 20.21 5.88 10.83
CA HIS A 77 19.61 4.84 9.96
C HIS A 77 19.45 3.50 10.70
N ARG A 78 20.49 3.04 11.41
CA ARG A 78 20.48 1.76 12.15
C ARG A 78 19.46 1.74 13.29
N VAL A 79 19.28 2.85 14.00
CA VAL A 79 18.33 2.96 15.11
C VAL A 79 16.87 3.14 14.59
N SER A 80 16.71 3.81 13.46
CA SER A 80 15.38 4.04 12.88
C SER A 80 14.74 2.77 12.36
N ILE A 81 15.49 1.82 11.80
CA ILE A 81 14.91 0.58 11.22
C ILE A 81 14.04 -0.18 12.22
N PRO A 82 14.52 -0.61 13.41
CA PRO A 82 13.69 -1.37 14.34
C PRO A 82 12.48 -0.57 14.84
N PHE A 83 12.63 0.73 15.04
CA PHE A 83 11.53 1.59 15.46
C PHE A 83 10.40 1.61 14.41
N PHE A 84 10.73 1.81 13.14
CA PHE A 84 9.72 1.84 12.07
C PHE A 84 9.12 0.47 11.76
N VAL A 85 9.89 -0.61 11.96
CA VAL A 85 9.33 -1.96 11.87
C VAL A 85 8.25 -2.16 12.94
N ILE A 86 8.48 -1.72 14.17
CA ILE A 86 7.50 -1.82 15.24
C ILE A 86 6.26 -0.97 14.92
N VAL A 87 6.44 0.29 14.50
CA VAL A 87 5.34 1.18 14.09
C VAL A 87 4.57 0.58 12.92
N GLY A 88 5.27 0.03 11.91
CA GLY A 88 4.64 -0.62 10.76
C GLY A 88 3.81 -1.84 11.12
N ILE A 89 4.33 -2.72 12.00
CA ILE A 89 3.61 -3.91 12.48
C ILE A 89 2.39 -3.49 13.31
N LEU A 90 2.56 -2.50 14.19
CA LEU A 90 1.45 -2.00 15.02
C LEU A 90 0.35 -1.39 14.15
N SER A 91 0.70 -0.55 13.18
CA SER A 91 -0.26 0.07 12.27
C SER A 91 -0.93 -0.94 11.35
N PHE A 92 -0.21 -1.97 10.91
CA PHE A 92 -0.78 -3.11 10.20
C PHE A 92 -1.83 -3.84 11.05
N ALA A 93 -1.50 -4.17 12.30
CA ALA A 93 -2.42 -4.84 13.21
C ALA A 93 -3.67 -3.99 13.52
N ILE A 94 -3.47 -2.68 13.72
CA ILE A 94 -4.58 -1.72 13.92
C ILE A 94 -5.47 -1.68 12.69
N LEU A 95 -4.90 -1.61 11.47
CA LEU A 95 -5.69 -1.56 10.23
C LEU A 95 -6.49 -2.85 10.03
N VAL A 96 -5.88 -4.01 10.26
CA VAL A 96 -6.59 -5.30 10.19
C VAL A 96 -7.74 -5.33 11.20
N GLY A 97 -7.51 -5.00 12.47
CA GLY A 97 -8.55 -4.96 13.49
C GLY A 97 -9.65 -3.95 13.19
N ALA A 98 -9.28 -2.75 12.77
CA ALA A 98 -10.22 -1.69 12.39
C ALA A 98 -11.06 -2.07 11.17
N SER A 99 -10.52 -2.85 10.21
CA SER A 99 -11.25 -3.31 9.02
C SER A 99 -12.48 -4.15 9.38
N PHE A 100 -12.38 -5.02 10.38
CA PHE A 100 -13.53 -5.83 10.83
C PHE A 100 -14.62 -4.99 11.46
N ILE A 101 -14.26 -3.98 12.24
CA ILE A 101 -15.22 -3.07 12.89
C ILE A 101 -15.86 -2.14 11.83
N TYR A 102 -15.05 -1.58 10.95
CA TYR A 102 -15.48 -0.63 9.93
C TYR A 102 -16.48 -1.27 8.95
N VAL A 103 -16.22 -2.51 8.52
CA VAL A 103 -17.13 -3.25 7.62
C VAL A 103 -18.51 -3.46 8.24
N GLN A 104 -18.59 -3.67 9.55
CA GLN A 104 -19.85 -3.78 10.27
C GLN A 104 -20.60 -2.45 10.34
N ILE A 105 -19.88 -1.34 10.53
CA ILE A 105 -20.46 0.01 10.61
C ILE A 105 -21.03 0.45 9.27
N ILE A 106 -20.34 0.16 8.15
CA ILE A 106 -20.78 0.55 6.80
C ILE A 106 -21.71 -0.48 6.13
N GLU A 107 -22.00 -1.59 6.84
CA GLU A 107 -22.83 -2.69 6.33
C GLU A 107 -22.40 -3.23 4.96
N SER A 108 -21.08 -3.21 4.67
CA SER A 108 -20.50 -3.61 3.38
C SER A 108 -19.50 -4.75 3.52
N PRO A 109 -19.96 -6.00 3.68
CA PRO A 109 -19.07 -7.15 3.89
C PRO A 109 -18.12 -7.41 2.73
N TYR A 110 -18.50 -7.05 1.52
CA TYR A 110 -17.68 -7.20 0.31
C TYR A 110 -16.45 -6.29 0.28
N SER A 111 -16.39 -5.23 1.10
CA SER A 111 -15.23 -4.34 1.22
C SER A 111 -14.09 -4.94 2.04
N LEU A 112 -14.36 -5.94 2.88
CA LEU A 112 -13.37 -6.51 3.82
C LEU A 112 -12.14 -7.03 3.11
N LEU A 113 -12.33 -7.75 2.00
CA LEU A 113 -11.20 -8.34 1.27
C LEU A 113 -10.25 -7.27 0.73
N GLY A 114 -10.79 -6.18 0.18
CA GLY A 114 -10.00 -5.04 -0.27
C GLY A 114 -9.18 -4.41 0.86
N MET A 115 -9.79 -4.22 2.04
CA MET A 115 -9.11 -3.67 3.23
C MET A 115 -7.99 -4.57 3.72
N LEU A 116 -8.19 -5.89 3.76
CA LEU A 116 -7.16 -6.84 4.15
C LEU A 116 -6.01 -6.88 3.15
N CYS A 117 -6.30 -6.82 1.84
CA CYS A 117 -5.27 -6.74 0.80
C CYS A 117 -4.45 -5.44 0.86
N LEU A 118 -5.04 -4.35 1.38
CA LEU A 118 -4.38 -3.06 1.54
C LEU A 118 -3.52 -2.97 2.81
N SER A 119 -3.84 -3.79 3.82
CA SER A 119 -3.19 -3.71 5.14
C SER A 119 -1.66 -3.86 5.09
N PRO A 120 -1.04 -4.78 4.32
CA PRO A 120 0.41 -4.89 4.25
C PRO A 120 1.11 -3.66 3.66
N THR A 121 0.38 -2.84 2.90
CA THR A 121 0.91 -1.59 2.31
C THR A 121 1.40 -0.62 3.39
N VAL A 122 0.72 -0.56 4.55
CA VAL A 122 1.13 0.32 5.66
C VAL A 122 2.51 -0.08 6.18
N LEU A 123 2.76 -1.37 6.33
CA LEU A 123 4.05 -1.89 6.76
C LEU A 123 5.16 -1.54 5.75
N PHE A 124 4.95 -1.82 4.48
CA PHE A 124 5.91 -1.45 3.43
C PHE A 124 6.11 0.06 3.35
N GLY A 125 5.04 0.86 3.47
CA GLY A 125 5.11 2.32 3.49
C GLY A 125 5.96 2.87 4.63
N CYS A 126 5.84 2.32 5.85
CA CYS A 126 6.71 2.67 6.97
C CYS A 126 8.18 2.36 6.68
N LEU A 127 8.47 1.19 6.10
CA LEU A 127 9.84 0.80 5.75
C LEU A 127 10.44 1.67 4.65
N VAL A 128 9.67 1.96 3.61
CA VAL A 128 10.06 2.88 2.52
C VAL A 128 10.34 4.29 3.06
N SER A 129 9.55 4.75 4.03
CA SER A 129 9.70 6.07 4.65
C SER A 129 11.06 6.29 5.31
N ILE A 130 11.69 5.22 5.86
CA ILE A 130 13.06 5.29 6.43
C ILE A 130 14.05 5.70 5.35
N TYR A 131 14.03 4.97 4.23
CA TYR A 131 14.97 5.20 3.13
C TYR A 131 14.72 6.54 2.45
N ARG A 132 13.45 6.93 2.25
CA ARG A 132 13.10 8.25 1.71
C ARG A 132 13.67 9.35 2.60
N GLY A 133 13.37 9.35 3.89
CA GLY A 133 13.89 10.34 4.84
C GLY A 133 15.43 10.36 4.90
N TYR A 134 16.06 9.19 4.81
CA TYR A 134 17.52 9.08 4.79
C TYR A 134 18.16 9.73 3.56
N TYR A 135 17.68 9.42 2.34
CA TYR A 135 18.23 10.00 1.11
C TYR A 135 17.87 11.48 0.95
N GLU A 136 16.66 11.88 1.33
CA GLU A 136 16.24 13.28 1.33
C GLU A 136 17.07 14.13 2.29
N GLY A 137 17.40 13.60 3.47
CA GLY A 137 18.27 14.25 4.43
C GLY A 137 19.71 14.47 3.91
N GLN A 138 20.16 13.61 3.00
CA GLN A 138 21.43 13.78 2.28
C GLN A 138 21.33 14.72 1.05
N ARG A 139 20.15 15.34 0.82
CA ARG A 139 19.86 16.14 -0.38
C ARG A 139 19.88 15.35 -1.68
N ASN A 140 19.70 14.04 -1.63
CA ASN A 140 19.66 13.16 -2.81
C ASN A 140 18.20 12.70 -3.04
N MET A 141 17.46 13.45 -3.85
CA MET A 141 16.06 13.16 -4.18
C MET A 141 15.90 12.09 -5.27
N PHE A 142 16.97 11.71 -5.96
CA PHE A 142 16.90 10.78 -7.09
C PHE A 142 16.34 9.40 -6.70
N PRO A 143 16.76 8.76 -5.57
CA PRO A 143 16.18 7.47 -5.18
C PRO A 143 14.70 7.55 -4.82
N THR A 144 14.26 8.66 -4.23
CA THR A 144 12.86 8.91 -3.90
C THR A 144 12.02 8.96 -5.17
N ALA A 145 12.41 9.76 -6.16
CA ALA A 145 11.72 9.86 -7.43
C ALA A 145 11.64 8.51 -8.17
N VAL A 146 12.74 7.75 -8.24
CA VAL A 146 12.76 6.43 -8.89
C VAL A 146 11.84 5.45 -8.17
N SER A 147 11.85 5.42 -6.83
CA SER A 147 10.99 4.54 -6.05
C SER A 147 9.50 4.83 -6.27
N GLU A 148 9.12 6.10 -6.40
CA GLU A 148 7.74 6.51 -6.70
C GLU A 148 7.29 6.11 -8.11
N ILE A 149 8.18 6.22 -9.09
CA ILE A 149 7.90 5.76 -10.46
C ILE A 149 7.70 4.24 -10.49
N ILE A 150 8.56 3.47 -9.81
CA ILE A 150 8.42 2.01 -9.70
C ILE A 150 7.09 1.66 -9.03
N GLU A 151 6.78 2.28 -7.90
CA GLU A 151 5.53 2.06 -7.18
C GLU A 151 4.31 2.36 -8.05
N ALA A 152 4.27 3.52 -8.71
CA ALA A 152 3.18 3.92 -9.59
C ALA A 152 3.02 3.00 -10.80
N THR A 153 4.12 2.58 -11.42
CA THR A 153 4.12 1.69 -12.59
C THR A 153 3.58 0.31 -12.22
N ILE A 154 4.08 -0.28 -11.14
CA ILE A 154 3.65 -1.61 -10.69
C ILE A 154 2.18 -1.58 -10.26
N LYS A 155 1.77 -0.57 -9.48
CA LYS A 155 0.39 -0.35 -9.07
C LYS A 155 -0.55 -0.28 -10.28
N LEU A 156 -0.17 0.47 -11.32
CA LEU A 156 -0.99 0.63 -12.51
C LEU A 156 -1.12 -0.68 -13.30
N PHE A 157 0.02 -1.28 -13.69
CA PHE A 157 0.01 -2.43 -14.58
C PHE A 157 -0.42 -3.72 -13.87
N ILE A 158 0.12 -4.01 -12.70
CA ILE A 158 -0.23 -5.24 -11.97
C ILE A 158 -1.64 -5.13 -11.40
N GLY A 159 -2.03 -3.99 -10.84
CA GLY A 159 -3.38 -3.79 -10.33
C GLY A 159 -4.45 -3.93 -11.42
N ALA A 160 -4.24 -3.31 -12.59
CA ALA A 160 -5.13 -3.45 -13.72
C ALA A 160 -5.19 -4.89 -14.24
N PHE A 161 -4.05 -5.54 -14.38
CA PHE A 161 -3.94 -6.91 -14.86
C PHE A 161 -4.65 -7.90 -13.95
N LEU A 162 -4.42 -7.80 -12.63
CA LEU A 162 -5.08 -8.67 -11.65
C LEU A 162 -6.60 -8.43 -11.64
N ALA A 163 -7.04 -7.18 -11.64
CA ALA A 163 -8.47 -6.86 -11.68
C ALA A 163 -9.14 -7.45 -12.92
N TYR A 164 -8.51 -7.30 -14.09
CA TYR A 164 -9.02 -7.82 -15.35
C TYR A 164 -9.10 -9.34 -15.37
N ILE A 165 -8.02 -10.03 -14.95
CA ILE A 165 -7.99 -11.50 -14.93
C ILE A 165 -9.03 -12.04 -13.97
N ILE A 166 -9.14 -11.50 -12.76
CA ILE A 166 -10.10 -11.97 -11.76
C ILE A 166 -11.53 -11.76 -12.26
N ALA A 167 -11.83 -10.60 -12.85
CA ALA A 167 -13.15 -10.33 -13.43
C ALA A 167 -13.49 -11.32 -14.55
N HIS A 168 -12.56 -11.51 -15.49
CA HIS A 168 -12.78 -12.38 -16.64
C HIS A 168 -12.91 -13.87 -16.25
N LEU A 169 -12.02 -14.36 -15.39
CA LEU A 169 -12.08 -15.74 -14.91
C LEU A 169 -13.32 -15.98 -14.04
N GLY A 170 -13.71 -15.03 -13.19
CA GLY A 170 -14.89 -15.13 -12.35
C GLY A 170 -16.17 -15.20 -13.18
N MET A 171 -16.31 -14.34 -14.20
CA MET A 171 -17.47 -14.34 -15.09
C MET A 171 -17.54 -15.62 -15.92
N ASN A 172 -16.43 -16.11 -16.47
CA ASN A 172 -16.40 -17.36 -17.24
C ASN A 172 -16.72 -18.58 -16.35
N SER A 173 -16.14 -18.66 -15.16
CA SER A 173 -16.41 -19.75 -14.22
C SER A 173 -17.88 -19.79 -13.82
N TYR A 174 -18.51 -18.64 -13.59
CA TYR A 174 -19.93 -18.56 -13.28
C TYR A 174 -20.81 -18.96 -14.48
N ALA A 175 -20.46 -18.54 -15.68
CA ALA A 175 -21.20 -18.88 -16.90
C ALA A 175 -21.17 -20.38 -17.23
N GLU A 176 -20.02 -21.06 -16.98
CA GLU A 176 -19.84 -22.48 -17.32
C GLU A 176 -20.35 -23.43 -16.24
N SER A 177 -20.17 -23.12 -14.97
CA SER A 177 -20.42 -24.05 -13.87
C SER A 177 -21.36 -23.54 -12.78
N GLY A 178 -21.85 -22.30 -12.87
CA GLY A 178 -22.65 -21.67 -11.81
C GLY A 178 -21.87 -21.47 -10.51
N THR A 179 -20.51 -21.57 -10.58
CA THR A 179 -19.65 -21.41 -9.42
C THR A 179 -18.71 -20.25 -9.63
N VAL A 180 -18.42 -19.49 -8.56
CA VAL A 180 -17.40 -18.43 -8.54
C VAL A 180 -16.19 -18.97 -7.78
N PHE A 181 -15.10 -19.27 -8.52
CA PHE A 181 -13.88 -19.87 -7.97
C PHE A 181 -14.11 -21.11 -7.08
N GLY A 182 -15.06 -21.97 -7.48
CA GLY A 182 -15.38 -23.22 -6.77
C GLY A 182 -16.43 -23.07 -5.66
N LEU A 183 -16.93 -21.88 -5.40
CA LEU A 183 -18.04 -21.63 -4.49
C LEU A 183 -19.34 -21.61 -5.30
N TYR A 184 -20.27 -22.54 -4.99
CA TYR A 184 -21.60 -22.55 -5.59
C TYR A 184 -22.44 -21.39 -5.04
N ILE A 185 -22.86 -20.48 -5.89
CA ILE A 185 -23.69 -19.34 -5.53
C ILE A 185 -24.95 -19.39 -6.39
N ALA A 186 -26.08 -19.71 -5.76
CA ALA A 186 -27.37 -19.87 -6.45
C ALA A 186 -27.95 -18.53 -6.94
N ASN A 187 -27.61 -17.44 -6.28
CA ASN A 187 -28.12 -16.11 -6.60
C ASN A 187 -27.17 -15.36 -7.53
N GLN A 188 -27.62 -15.02 -8.72
CA GLN A 188 -26.84 -14.30 -9.72
C GLN A 188 -26.28 -12.97 -9.21
N THR A 189 -27.05 -12.23 -8.42
CA THR A 189 -26.63 -10.94 -7.85
C THR A 189 -25.45 -11.13 -6.87
N GLU A 190 -25.52 -12.13 -6.01
CA GLU A 190 -24.44 -12.42 -5.06
C GLU A 190 -23.16 -12.90 -5.76
N ALA A 191 -23.31 -13.70 -6.82
CA ALA A 191 -22.19 -14.14 -7.63
C ALA A 191 -21.44 -12.95 -8.23
N TYR A 192 -22.18 -12.03 -8.80
CA TYR A 192 -21.61 -10.83 -9.40
C TYR A 192 -20.98 -9.88 -8.35
N GLN A 193 -21.61 -9.68 -7.21
CA GLN A 193 -21.03 -8.89 -6.11
C GLN A 193 -19.72 -9.50 -5.63
N THR A 194 -19.65 -10.82 -5.55
CA THR A 194 -18.43 -11.53 -5.16
C THR A 194 -17.31 -11.37 -6.20
N ILE A 195 -17.63 -11.49 -7.50
CA ILE A 195 -16.66 -11.30 -8.58
C ILE A 195 -16.10 -9.87 -8.55
N VAL A 196 -16.95 -8.86 -8.38
CA VAL A 196 -16.51 -7.46 -8.29
C VAL A 196 -15.64 -7.23 -7.05
N SER A 197 -16.03 -7.76 -5.89
CA SER A 197 -15.24 -7.65 -4.66
C SER A 197 -13.83 -8.25 -4.83
N LEU A 198 -13.72 -9.44 -5.42
CA LEU A 198 -12.45 -10.09 -5.71
C LEU A 198 -11.60 -9.28 -6.72
N SER A 199 -12.25 -8.73 -7.75
CA SER A 199 -11.57 -7.91 -8.76
C SER A 199 -11.03 -6.61 -8.19
N VAL A 200 -11.80 -5.97 -7.30
CA VAL A 200 -11.37 -4.77 -6.57
C VAL A 200 -10.21 -5.10 -5.64
N ALA A 201 -10.27 -6.24 -4.92
CA ALA A 201 -9.16 -6.70 -4.10
C ALA A 201 -7.90 -6.97 -4.94
N GLY A 202 -8.05 -7.50 -6.16
CA GLY A 202 -6.96 -7.66 -7.13
C GLY A 202 -6.34 -6.33 -7.55
N ALA A 203 -7.16 -5.31 -7.84
CA ALA A 203 -6.66 -3.96 -8.13
C ALA A 203 -5.88 -3.37 -6.95
N ILE A 204 -6.39 -3.56 -5.74
CA ILE A 204 -5.76 -3.10 -4.49
C ILE A 204 -4.45 -3.84 -4.21
N MET A 205 -4.36 -5.13 -4.52
CA MET A 205 -3.10 -5.89 -4.43
C MET A 205 -1.98 -5.25 -5.26
N GLY A 206 -2.30 -4.59 -6.36
CA GLY A 206 -1.34 -3.81 -7.12
C GLY A 206 -0.66 -2.70 -6.30
N ILE A 207 -1.39 -2.06 -5.39
CA ILE A 207 -0.84 -1.02 -4.47
C ILE A 207 0.17 -1.66 -3.52
N THR A 208 -0.19 -2.77 -2.90
CA THR A 208 0.66 -3.51 -1.97
C THR A 208 1.93 -4.01 -2.66
N LEU A 209 1.80 -4.58 -3.85
CA LEU A 209 2.94 -5.05 -4.65
C LEU A 209 3.83 -3.89 -5.11
N GLY A 210 3.24 -2.73 -5.45
CA GLY A 210 3.98 -1.53 -5.78
C GLY A 210 4.84 -1.02 -4.62
N SER A 211 4.26 -0.93 -3.43
CA SER A 211 4.99 -0.52 -2.21
C SER A 211 6.06 -1.54 -1.81
N ALA A 212 5.77 -2.84 -1.94
CA ALA A 212 6.76 -3.90 -1.71
C ALA A 212 7.94 -3.80 -2.69
N ALA A 213 7.68 -3.56 -3.98
CA ALA A 213 8.73 -3.39 -4.98
C ALA A 213 9.57 -2.13 -4.75
N SER A 214 8.95 -1.03 -4.33
CA SER A 214 9.65 0.19 -3.90
C SER A 214 10.59 -0.11 -2.72
N PHE A 215 10.15 -0.89 -1.75
CA PHE A 215 11.00 -1.32 -0.63
C PHE A 215 12.17 -2.20 -1.09
N VAL A 216 11.91 -3.19 -1.95
CA VAL A 216 12.96 -4.05 -2.54
C VAL A 216 13.99 -3.20 -3.31
N PHE A 217 13.54 -2.22 -4.09
CA PHE A 217 14.43 -1.28 -4.78
C PHE A 217 15.39 -0.57 -3.81
N TYR A 218 14.89 -0.08 -2.67
CA TYR A 218 15.75 0.57 -1.68
C TYR A 218 16.76 -0.39 -1.05
N ILE A 219 16.35 -1.63 -0.71
CA ILE A 219 17.25 -2.64 -0.19
C ILE A 219 18.38 -2.95 -1.19
N LEU A 220 18.02 -3.17 -2.46
CA LEU A 220 18.98 -3.45 -3.53
C LEU A 220 19.93 -2.28 -3.73
N LYS A 221 19.40 -1.06 -3.79
CA LYS A 221 20.23 0.15 -3.91
C LYS A 221 21.20 0.30 -2.75
N PHE A 222 20.72 0.11 -1.52
CA PHE A 222 21.56 0.21 -0.33
C PHE A 222 22.65 -0.87 -0.28
N LYS A 223 22.36 -2.09 -0.78
CA LYS A 223 23.37 -3.17 -0.88
C LYS A 223 24.41 -2.91 -1.97
N ILE A 224 24.02 -2.34 -3.10
CA ILE A 224 24.91 -2.17 -4.27
C ILE A 224 25.73 -0.89 -4.14
N GLN A 225 25.10 0.21 -3.76
CA GLN A 225 25.72 1.54 -3.71
C GLN A 225 26.12 1.98 -2.30
N GLY A 226 25.82 1.16 -1.28
CA GLY A 226 26.02 1.54 0.12
C GLY A 226 25.08 2.67 0.54
N ASP A 227 25.49 3.40 1.53
CA ASP A 227 24.76 4.54 2.09
C ASP A 227 24.92 5.86 1.30
N GLY A 228 25.68 5.82 0.21
CA GLY A 228 25.91 6.98 -0.66
C GLY A 228 26.95 7.98 -0.13
N ILE A 229 27.59 7.69 1.01
CA ILE A 229 28.62 8.51 1.62
C ILE A 229 29.98 7.82 1.40
N PRO A 230 31.00 8.49 0.79
CA PRO A 230 32.34 7.91 0.62
C PRO A 230 32.98 7.54 1.96
N GLU A 231 33.71 6.40 2.00
CA GLU A 231 34.35 5.92 3.23
C GLU A 231 35.36 6.92 3.84
N GLU A 232 35.96 7.77 3.02
CA GLU A 232 36.87 8.81 3.44
C GLU A 232 36.22 9.80 4.44
N TYR A 233 34.93 10.10 4.26
CA TYR A 233 34.20 10.98 5.16
C TYR A 233 33.94 10.35 6.52
N TYR A 234 33.81 9.02 6.60
CA TYR A 234 33.66 8.31 7.88
C TYR A 234 34.97 8.32 8.69
N ARG A 235 36.09 8.20 8.00
CA ARG A 235 37.43 8.16 8.64
C ARG A 235 37.81 9.50 9.27
N ASN A 236 37.32 10.60 8.70
CA ASN A 236 37.58 11.97 9.15
C ASN A 236 36.44 12.54 10.03
N SER A 237 35.41 11.77 10.32
CA SER A 237 34.29 12.23 11.12
C SER A 237 34.54 11.99 12.62
N VAL A 238 33.91 12.85 13.46
CA VAL A 238 33.89 12.70 14.91
C VAL A 238 33.21 11.39 15.30
N GLU A 239 33.62 10.78 16.44
CA GLU A 239 32.95 9.58 16.96
C GLU A 239 31.43 9.78 17.12
N ALA A 240 30.68 8.72 16.84
CA ALA A 240 29.23 8.74 16.93
C ALA A 240 28.75 9.05 18.35
N ARG A 241 27.66 9.81 18.47
CA ARG A 241 26.98 10.02 19.75
C ARG A 241 26.51 8.70 20.38
N SER A 242 26.38 8.69 21.70
CA SER A 242 25.80 7.55 22.39
C SER A 242 24.40 7.26 21.89
N ARG A 243 24.00 5.95 21.81
CA ARG A 243 22.65 5.52 21.42
C ARG A 243 21.50 6.16 22.23
N ARG A 244 21.81 6.71 23.41
CA ARG A 244 20.81 7.40 24.27
C ARG A 244 20.56 8.86 23.86
N GLU A 245 21.44 9.42 23.03
CA GLU A 245 21.37 10.82 22.59
C GLU A 245 20.88 10.95 21.13
N THR A 246 20.70 9.83 20.44
CA THR A 246 20.16 9.75 19.09
C THR A 246 18.70 9.29 19.12
#